data_3b9f8ba82754afae5c54fdf9e9874828
#
_entry.id   3b9f8ba82754afae5c54fdf9e9874828
#
_cell.length_a   1.000
_cell.length_b   1.000
_cell.length_c   1.000
_cell.angle_alpha   90.00
_cell.angle_beta   90.00
_cell.angle_gamma   90.00
#
_symmetry.space_group_name_H-M   'P 1'
#
loop_
_entity.id
_entity.type
_entity.pdbx_description
1 polymer ?
#
loop_
_entity_poly.entity_id
_entity_poly.type
_entity_poly.pdbx_seq_one_letter_code
_entity_poly.pdbx_strand_id
1 'polypeptide(L)'
;MSILPTAKTPPKPDLADLTVLWYGQTKIGKSSTCAQAEGALFLATEPGLNALDVYQAPILSWEDLLNVCAEIVEGKHPFKTVIIDTVDNAYKFCVEFILRKFKVEHESDLGYGKGYALVNNEFQRVLTKLAFLPYGLFLISHAKEMEMDSRTGKYTRIVPTLPDKARKIVLGMADM
;
A
#
# COMPACT_ATOMS: atom_id res chain seq x y z
N MET A 1 -14.95 -13.54 -25.88
CA MET A 1 -14.65 -12.09 -25.91
C MET A 1 -13.16 -11.91 -26.10
N SER A 2 -12.74 -10.97 -26.96
CA SER A 2 -11.32 -10.64 -27.11
C SER A 2 -10.83 -9.92 -25.86
N ILE A 3 -9.67 -10.32 -25.34
CA ILE A 3 -8.99 -9.67 -24.21
C ILE A 3 -8.16 -8.47 -24.71
N LEU A 4 -7.87 -8.42 -26.03
CA LEU A 4 -7.05 -7.37 -26.62
C LEU A 4 -7.88 -6.09 -26.79
N PRO A 5 -7.35 -4.92 -26.39
CA PRO A 5 -8.02 -3.64 -26.54
C PRO A 5 -8.10 -3.25 -28.02
N THR A 6 -9.20 -2.63 -28.41
CA THR A 6 -9.42 -2.09 -29.77
C THR A 6 -9.07 -0.61 -29.90
N ALA A 7 -8.82 0.07 -28.76
CA ALA A 7 -8.46 1.48 -28.70
C ALA A 7 -7.41 1.73 -27.59
N LYS A 8 -6.70 2.88 -27.70
CA LYS A 8 -5.79 3.34 -26.64
C LYS A 8 -6.59 3.78 -25.42
N THR A 9 -6.12 3.42 -24.23
CA THR A 9 -6.63 3.97 -22.97
C THR A 9 -6.10 5.40 -22.81
N PRO A 10 -6.96 6.42 -22.62
CA PRO A 10 -6.49 7.77 -22.37
C PRO A 10 -5.75 7.87 -21.03
N PRO A 11 -4.82 8.83 -20.87
CA PRO A 11 -4.18 9.07 -19.59
C PRO A 11 -5.23 9.54 -18.56
N LYS A 12 -5.04 9.15 -17.30
CA LYS A 12 -5.86 9.61 -16.18
C LYS A 12 -5.41 11.03 -15.79
N PRO A 13 -6.25 12.05 -15.87
CA PRO A 13 -5.85 13.43 -15.60
C PRO A 13 -5.80 13.78 -14.11
N ASP A 14 -6.60 13.11 -13.30
CA ASP A 14 -6.75 13.42 -11.88
C ASP A 14 -5.83 12.58 -11.01
N LEU A 15 -5.19 13.23 -10.03
CA LEU A 15 -4.35 12.57 -9.04
C LEU A 15 -5.14 11.49 -8.28
N ALA A 16 -6.42 11.75 -8.01
CA ALA A 16 -7.32 10.83 -7.32
C ALA A 16 -7.59 9.52 -8.08
N ASP A 17 -7.22 9.44 -9.35
CA ASP A 17 -7.37 8.24 -10.18
C ASP A 17 -6.08 7.41 -10.30
N LEU A 18 -4.99 7.92 -9.75
CA LEU A 18 -3.67 7.32 -9.87
C LEU A 18 -3.33 6.42 -8.67
N THR A 19 -2.31 5.58 -8.85
CA THR A 19 -1.64 4.93 -7.73
C THR A 19 -0.54 5.86 -7.22
N VAL A 20 -0.70 6.36 -5.99
CA VAL A 20 0.18 7.38 -5.42
C VAL A 20 0.82 6.88 -4.13
N LEU A 21 2.12 7.07 -3.98
CA LEU A 21 2.84 6.79 -2.75
C LEU A 21 3.18 8.11 -2.02
N TRP A 22 2.46 8.35 -0.91
CA TRP A 22 2.73 9.46 0.00
C TRP A 22 3.61 9.00 1.16
N TYR A 23 4.82 9.53 1.28
CA TYR A 23 5.67 9.21 2.42
C TYR A 23 6.34 10.45 3.00
N GLY A 24 6.59 10.42 4.29
CA GLY A 24 7.15 11.54 5.03
C GLY A 24 7.11 11.31 6.53
N GLN A 25 7.65 12.26 7.27
CA GLN A 25 7.66 12.22 8.74
C GLN A 25 6.23 12.16 9.32
N THR A 26 6.12 11.68 10.54
CA THR A 26 4.87 11.64 11.29
C THR A 26 4.32 13.08 11.46
N LYS A 27 2.99 13.22 11.34
CA LYS A 27 2.26 14.49 11.52
C LYS A 27 2.59 15.61 10.51
N ILE A 28 3.18 15.28 9.36
CA ILE A 28 3.43 16.26 8.28
C ILE A 28 2.18 16.57 7.43
N GLY A 29 1.04 15.93 7.72
CA GLY A 29 -0.22 16.18 7.01
C GLY A 29 -0.56 15.19 5.90
N LYS A 30 0.12 14.03 5.80
CA LYS A 30 -0.15 13.03 4.75
C LYS A 30 -1.62 12.62 4.69
N SER A 31 -2.18 12.14 5.80
CA SER A 31 -3.58 11.71 5.87
C SER A 31 -4.55 12.87 5.61
N SER A 32 -4.26 14.07 6.11
CA SER A 32 -5.09 15.27 5.87
C SER A 32 -5.10 15.66 4.38
N THR A 33 -3.98 15.50 3.68
CA THR A 33 -3.91 15.75 2.24
C THR A 33 -4.68 14.68 1.46
N CYS A 34 -4.51 13.41 1.81
CA CYS A 34 -5.21 12.29 1.18
C CYS A 34 -6.73 12.35 1.41
N ALA A 35 -7.18 12.89 2.56
CA ALA A 35 -8.59 13.06 2.88
C ALA A 35 -9.33 14.03 1.95
N GLN A 36 -8.61 14.84 1.18
CA GLN A 36 -9.20 15.75 0.19
C GLN A 36 -9.54 15.06 -1.14
N ALA A 37 -9.13 13.81 -1.32
CA ALA A 37 -9.47 13.05 -2.53
C ALA A 37 -10.97 12.74 -2.57
N GLU A 38 -11.55 12.82 -3.76
CA GLU A 38 -12.99 12.56 -3.95
C GLU A 38 -13.33 11.11 -3.58
N GLY A 39 -14.36 10.93 -2.77
CA GLY A 39 -14.82 9.61 -2.34
C GLY A 39 -13.76 8.80 -1.60
N ALA A 40 -12.95 9.46 -0.78
CA ALA A 40 -11.87 8.85 -0.02
C ALA A 40 -12.37 7.83 1.01
N LEU A 41 -11.87 6.60 0.94
CA LEU A 41 -12.03 5.55 1.94
C LEU A 41 -10.67 5.21 2.53
N PHE A 42 -10.52 5.39 3.83
CA PHE A 42 -9.30 5.01 4.56
C PHE A 42 -9.40 3.57 5.06
N LEU A 43 -8.43 2.77 4.70
CA LEU A 43 -8.13 1.48 5.32
C LEU A 43 -7.11 1.78 6.44
N ALA A 44 -7.64 2.01 7.65
CA ALA A 44 -6.87 2.51 8.79
C ALA A 44 -6.17 1.35 9.50
N THR A 45 -4.87 1.20 9.26
CA THR A 45 -4.04 0.17 9.91
C THR A 45 -3.40 0.66 11.21
N GLU A 46 -3.57 1.94 11.52
CA GLU A 46 -3.14 2.57 12.78
C GLU A 46 -4.13 3.64 13.21
N PRO A 47 -4.20 3.97 14.52
CA PRO A 47 -4.99 5.09 14.98
C PRO A 47 -4.35 6.41 14.53
N GLY A 48 -5.17 7.42 14.23
CA GLY A 48 -4.65 8.73 13.85
C GLY A 48 -5.63 9.59 13.04
N LEU A 49 -6.76 9.02 12.62
CA LEU A 49 -7.75 9.70 11.79
C LEU A 49 -8.86 10.41 12.58
N ASN A 50 -8.84 10.35 13.92
CA ASN A 50 -9.91 10.88 14.78
C ASN A 50 -10.18 12.40 14.65
N ALA A 51 -9.23 13.14 14.12
CA ALA A 51 -9.36 14.59 13.87
C ALA A 51 -9.85 14.91 12.45
N LEU A 52 -10.10 13.90 11.62
CA LEU A 52 -10.54 14.04 10.23
C LEU A 52 -11.98 13.52 10.08
N ASP A 53 -12.77 14.21 9.30
CA ASP A 53 -14.11 13.77 8.88
C ASP A 53 -13.97 12.93 7.61
N VAL A 54 -13.78 11.61 7.79
CA VAL A 54 -13.46 10.67 6.71
C VAL A 54 -14.19 9.33 6.88
N TYR A 55 -14.44 8.65 5.77
CA TYR A 55 -14.83 7.24 5.82
C TYR A 55 -13.60 6.39 6.14
N GLN A 56 -13.68 5.58 7.19
CA GLN A 56 -12.57 4.72 7.61
C GLN A 56 -13.05 3.32 7.96
N ALA A 57 -12.33 2.32 7.48
CA ALA A 57 -12.45 0.93 7.87
C ALA A 57 -11.23 0.56 8.73
N PRO A 58 -11.40 0.19 10.00
CA PRO A 58 -10.29 -0.26 10.83
C PRO A 58 -9.77 -1.60 10.33
N ILE A 59 -8.45 -1.69 10.14
CA ILE A 59 -7.75 -2.88 9.69
C ILE A 59 -6.81 -3.31 10.81
N LEU A 60 -7.10 -4.42 11.46
CA LEU A 60 -6.34 -4.95 12.58
C LEU A 60 -5.57 -6.22 12.22
N SER A 61 -5.81 -6.76 11.03
CA SER A 61 -5.16 -7.95 10.51
C SER A 61 -5.10 -7.92 8.98
N TRP A 62 -4.30 -8.83 8.41
CA TRP A 62 -4.27 -9.01 6.96
C TRP A 62 -5.59 -9.55 6.42
N GLU A 63 -6.27 -10.40 7.20
CA GLU A 63 -7.59 -10.92 6.87
C GLU A 63 -8.65 -9.82 6.78
N ASP A 64 -8.62 -8.82 7.69
CA ASP A 64 -9.51 -7.65 7.60
C ASP A 64 -9.26 -6.89 6.30
N LEU A 65 -7.99 -6.66 5.96
CA LEU A 65 -7.64 -6.02 4.69
C LEU A 65 -8.19 -6.81 3.49
N LEU A 66 -8.03 -8.14 3.48
CA LEU A 66 -8.54 -8.98 2.40
C LEU A 66 -10.06 -8.92 2.29
N ASN A 67 -10.78 -8.90 3.41
CA ASN A 67 -12.24 -8.81 3.45
C ASN A 67 -12.71 -7.47 2.87
N VAL A 68 -12.14 -6.36 3.33
CA VAL A 68 -12.48 -5.03 2.80
C VAL A 68 -12.12 -4.92 1.31
N CYS A 69 -10.97 -5.47 0.89
CA CYS A 69 -10.62 -5.51 -0.53
C CYS A 69 -11.62 -6.32 -1.36
N ALA A 70 -12.22 -7.38 -0.81
CA ALA A 70 -13.25 -8.15 -1.51
C ALA A 70 -14.52 -7.31 -1.72
N GLU A 71 -14.94 -6.54 -0.72
CA GLU A 71 -16.09 -5.62 -0.83
C GLU A 71 -15.82 -4.51 -1.85
N ILE A 72 -14.60 -3.93 -1.86
CA ILE A 72 -14.19 -2.92 -2.84
C ILE A 72 -14.24 -3.50 -4.27
N VAL A 73 -13.79 -4.73 -4.46
CA VAL A 73 -13.84 -5.43 -5.77
C VAL A 73 -15.27 -5.65 -6.26
N GLU A 74 -16.24 -5.87 -5.35
CA GLU A 74 -17.65 -5.99 -5.72
C GLU A 74 -18.24 -4.69 -6.31
N GLY A 75 -17.65 -3.54 -6.00
CA GLY A 75 -18.03 -2.26 -6.57
C GLY A 75 -19.37 -1.70 -6.12
N LYS A 76 -19.98 -2.25 -5.06
CA LYS A 76 -21.27 -1.79 -4.51
C LYS A 76 -21.10 -0.70 -3.46
N HIS A 77 -20.30 0.31 -3.76
CA HIS A 77 -19.96 1.39 -2.84
C HIS A 77 -19.76 2.71 -3.59
N PRO A 78 -19.87 3.87 -2.92
CA PRO A 78 -19.71 5.18 -3.54
C PRO A 78 -18.26 5.67 -3.59
N PHE A 79 -17.30 4.90 -3.06
CA PHE A 79 -15.91 5.34 -2.94
C PHE A 79 -15.21 5.38 -4.30
N LYS A 80 -14.33 6.38 -4.47
CA LYS A 80 -13.54 6.60 -5.69
C LYS A 80 -12.04 6.46 -5.46
N THR A 81 -11.58 6.70 -4.22
CA THR A 81 -10.16 6.61 -3.85
C THR A 81 -10.01 5.75 -2.60
N VAL A 82 -9.20 4.72 -2.69
CA VAL A 82 -8.85 3.83 -1.58
C VAL A 82 -7.50 4.25 -1.02
N ILE A 83 -7.42 4.46 0.28
CA ILE A 83 -6.23 4.97 0.96
C ILE A 83 -5.80 3.95 2.01
N ILE A 84 -4.58 3.40 1.94
CA ILE A 84 -4.02 2.53 2.98
C ILE A 84 -3.14 3.38 3.90
N ASP A 85 -3.57 3.56 5.14
CA ASP A 85 -2.89 4.40 6.14
C ASP A 85 -2.57 3.60 7.41
N THR A 86 -1.38 3.01 7.54
CA THR A 86 -0.21 3.06 6.67
C THR A 86 0.05 1.71 5.98
N VAL A 87 0.69 1.76 4.81
CA VAL A 87 1.10 0.53 4.10
C VAL A 87 2.21 -0.22 4.84
N ASP A 88 2.95 0.45 5.72
CA ASP A 88 3.96 -0.15 6.60
C ASP A 88 3.34 -1.16 7.57
N ASN A 89 2.22 -0.80 8.21
CA ASN A 89 1.50 -1.72 9.10
C ASN A 89 0.76 -2.80 8.31
N ALA A 90 0.20 -2.47 7.15
CA ALA A 90 -0.37 -3.48 6.26
C ALA A 90 0.66 -4.57 5.90
N TYR A 91 1.93 -4.18 5.65
CA TYR A 91 3.00 -5.14 5.40
C TYR A 91 3.29 -6.02 6.64
N LYS A 92 3.32 -5.46 7.86
CA LYS A 92 3.49 -6.23 9.09
C LYS A 92 2.37 -7.26 9.28
N PHE A 93 1.12 -6.86 9.04
CA PHE A 93 -0.01 -7.79 9.08
C PHE A 93 0.12 -8.92 8.05
N CYS A 94 0.65 -8.63 6.86
CA CYS A 94 0.96 -9.64 5.85
C CYS A 94 2.02 -10.62 6.33
N VAL A 95 3.09 -10.16 6.99
CA VAL A 95 4.10 -11.01 7.62
C VAL A 95 3.46 -11.94 8.64
N GLU A 96 2.72 -11.39 9.60
CA GLU A 96 2.05 -12.16 10.65
C GLU A 96 1.08 -13.21 10.09
N PHE A 97 0.32 -12.84 9.06
CA PHE A 97 -0.57 -13.75 8.35
C PHE A 97 0.18 -14.94 7.75
N ILE A 98 1.28 -14.71 7.07
CA ILE A 98 2.09 -15.76 6.46
C ILE A 98 2.73 -16.65 7.53
N LEU A 99 3.32 -16.08 8.60
CA LEU A 99 3.91 -16.83 9.71
C LEU A 99 2.88 -17.76 10.36
N ARG A 100 1.69 -17.24 10.65
CA ARG A 100 0.59 -18.02 11.23
C ARG A 100 0.10 -19.11 10.28
N LYS A 101 -0.04 -18.81 8.99
CA LYS A 101 -0.48 -19.76 7.96
C LYS A 101 0.47 -20.96 7.84
N PHE A 102 1.76 -20.73 7.96
CA PHE A 102 2.79 -21.77 7.85
C PHE A 102 3.22 -22.32 9.21
N LYS A 103 2.65 -21.83 10.33
CA LYS A 103 2.95 -22.24 11.71
C LYS A 103 4.46 -22.15 12.04
N VAL A 104 5.07 -21.03 11.68
CA VAL A 104 6.47 -20.69 11.96
C VAL A 104 6.54 -19.39 12.77
N GLU A 105 7.63 -19.22 13.53
CA GLU A 105 7.83 -18.01 14.34
C GLU A 105 8.53 -16.90 13.54
N HIS A 106 9.39 -17.26 12.59
CA HIS A 106 10.13 -16.33 11.77
C HIS A 106 10.11 -16.71 10.29
N GLU A 107 10.23 -15.73 9.41
CA GLU A 107 10.31 -15.93 7.96
C GLU A 107 11.50 -16.81 7.55
N SER A 108 12.60 -16.77 8.34
CA SER A 108 13.79 -17.61 8.14
C SER A 108 13.55 -19.10 8.36
N ASP A 109 12.54 -19.47 9.17
CA ASP A 109 12.26 -20.87 9.54
C ASP A 109 11.77 -21.69 8.34
N LEU A 110 11.27 -21.03 7.31
CA LEU A 110 10.90 -21.67 6.04
C LEU A 110 12.09 -21.96 5.11
N GLY A 111 13.30 -21.57 5.52
CA GLY A 111 14.58 -21.82 4.83
C GLY A 111 14.82 -20.94 3.60
N TYR A 112 16.09 -20.65 3.34
CA TYR A 112 16.64 -20.01 2.13
C TYR A 112 15.82 -18.83 1.54
N GLY A 113 15.28 -17.95 2.38
CA GLY A 113 14.52 -16.79 1.94
C GLY A 113 13.10 -17.08 1.43
N LYS A 114 12.61 -18.32 1.52
CA LYS A 114 11.28 -18.72 1.08
C LYS A 114 10.16 -17.97 1.81
N GLY A 115 10.29 -17.79 3.13
CA GLY A 115 9.33 -17.04 3.93
C GLY A 115 9.20 -15.59 3.46
N TYR A 116 10.34 -14.92 3.26
CA TYR A 116 10.36 -13.55 2.70
C TYR A 116 9.73 -13.47 1.31
N ALA A 117 9.96 -14.48 0.46
CA ALA A 117 9.35 -14.53 -0.86
C ALA A 117 7.83 -14.69 -0.78
N LEU A 118 7.31 -15.53 0.11
CA LEU A 118 5.89 -15.74 0.32
C LEU A 118 5.19 -14.45 0.78
N VAL A 119 5.78 -13.75 1.76
CA VAL A 119 5.24 -12.46 2.25
C VAL A 119 5.21 -11.44 1.12
N ASN A 120 6.32 -11.24 0.41
CA ASN A 120 6.40 -10.24 -0.65
C ASN A 120 5.45 -10.55 -1.82
N ASN A 121 5.30 -11.82 -2.18
CA ASN A 121 4.39 -12.24 -3.23
C ASN A 121 2.92 -11.99 -2.84
N GLU A 122 2.53 -12.32 -1.61
CA GLU A 122 1.18 -12.06 -1.11
C GLU A 122 0.88 -10.57 -1.03
N PHE A 123 1.80 -9.78 -0.47
CA PHE A 123 1.70 -8.32 -0.40
C PHE A 123 1.56 -7.70 -1.78
N GLN A 124 2.44 -8.07 -2.72
CA GLN A 124 2.39 -7.58 -4.10
C GLN A 124 1.08 -7.98 -4.79
N ARG A 125 0.63 -9.23 -4.61
CA ARG A 125 -0.61 -9.73 -5.21
C ARG A 125 -1.82 -8.87 -4.84
N VAL A 126 -1.96 -8.54 -3.56
CA VAL A 126 -3.10 -7.76 -3.06
C VAL A 126 -3.03 -6.32 -3.56
N LEU A 127 -1.87 -5.66 -3.41
CA LEU A 127 -1.71 -4.28 -3.87
C LEU A 127 -1.88 -4.15 -5.39
N THR A 128 -1.32 -5.09 -6.16
CA THR A 128 -1.50 -5.08 -7.63
C THR A 128 -2.96 -5.23 -8.01
N LYS A 129 -3.71 -6.11 -7.31
CA LYS A 129 -5.14 -6.26 -7.56
C LYS A 129 -5.91 -4.97 -7.30
N LEU A 130 -5.59 -4.25 -6.21
CA LEU A 130 -6.19 -2.95 -5.91
C LEU A 130 -5.83 -1.89 -6.95
N ALA A 131 -4.57 -1.83 -7.40
CA ALA A 131 -4.10 -0.86 -8.37
C ALA A 131 -4.75 -1.03 -9.77
N PHE A 132 -5.23 -2.24 -10.11
CA PHE A 132 -5.97 -2.48 -11.35
C PHE A 132 -7.47 -2.16 -11.27
N LEU A 133 -7.98 -1.83 -10.09
CA LEU A 133 -9.38 -1.42 -9.96
C LEU A 133 -9.59 -0.02 -10.55
N PRO A 134 -10.82 0.33 -10.94
CA PRO A 134 -11.14 1.65 -11.49
C PRO A 134 -11.27 2.73 -10.40
N TYR A 135 -10.41 2.67 -9.39
CA TYR A 135 -10.34 3.59 -8.25
C TYR A 135 -8.92 4.09 -8.10
N GLY A 136 -8.74 5.30 -7.54
CA GLY A 136 -7.44 5.75 -7.10
C GLY A 136 -6.93 4.89 -5.93
N LEU A 137 -5.63 4.68 -5.86
CA LEU A 137 -4.99 3.96 -4.76
C LEU A 137 -3.89 4.81 -4.14
N PHE A 138 -4.11 5.28 -2.91
CA PHE A 138 -3.12 6.03 -2.18
C PHE A 138 -2.49 5.15 -1.10
N LEU A 139 -1.17 5.05 -1.13
CA LEU A 139 -0.37 4.32 -0.16
C LEU A 139 0.36 5.33 0.71
N ILE A 140 0.02 5.38 2.00
CA ILE A 140 0.69 6.25 2.97
C ILE A 140 1.77 5.44 3.70
N SER A 141 2.99 5.97 3.75
CA SER A 141 4.12 5.39 4.48
C SER A 141 4.81 6.43 5.36
N HIS A 142 5.41 5.96 6.44
CA HIS A 142 6.37 6.77 7.18
C HIS A 142 7.68 6.89 6.40
N ALA A 143 8.52 7.85 6.78
CA ALA A 143 9.82 8.05 6.15
C ALA A 143 10.96 7.82 7.15
N LYS A 144 12.08 7.35 6.61
CA LYS A 144 13.36 7.26 7.31
C LYS A 144 14.48 7.78 6.42
N GLU A 145 15.56 8.20 7.05
CA GLU A 145 16.81 8.50 6.38
C GLU A 145 17.57 7.19 6.07
N MET A 146 18.16 7.13 4.89
CA MET A 146 19.01 6.03 4.45
C MET A 146 20.28 6.58 3.82
N GLU A 147 21.43 6.16 4.31
CA GLU A 147 22.70 6.47 3.68
C GLU A 147 22.87 5.62 2.41
N MET A 148 23.24 6.27 1.33
CA MET A 148 23.46 5.68 0.02
C MET A 148 24.91 5.93 -0.40
N ASP A 149 25.55 4.90 -0.94
CA ASP A 149 26.87 5.04 -1.56
C ASP A 149 26.73 5.41 -3.05
N SER A 150 27.49 6.39 -3.47
CA SER A 150 27.62 6.74 -4.89
C SER A 150 29.10 6.75 -5.30
N ARG A 151 29.37 6.86 -6.59
CA ARG A 151 30.74 6.98 -7.10
C ARG A 151 31.46 8.24 -6.61
N THR A 152 30.71 9.27 -6.23
CA THR A 152 31.22 10.58 -5.78
C THR A 152 31.22 10.73 -4.26
N GLY A 153 30.76 9.72 -3.51
CA GLY A 153 30.71 9.73 -2.05
C GLY A 153 29.35 9.27 -1.50
N LYS A 154 29.20 9.37 -0.19
CA LYS A 154 27.97 9.04 0.51
C LYS A 154 26.99 10.22 0.50
N TYR A 155 25.69 9.89 0.39
CA TYR A 155 24.63 10.89 0.53
C TYR A 155 23.44 10.28 1.28
N THR A 156 22.65 11.11 1.95
CA THR A 156 21.44 10.69 2.65
C THR A 156 20.21 10.88 1.76
N ARG A 157 19.37 9.88 1.71
CA ARG A 157 18.08 9.91 1.02
C ARG A 157 16.95 9.61 1.99
N ILE A 158 15.85 10.35 1.87
CA ILE A 158 14.60 10.06 2.56
C ILE A 158 13.87 8.99 1.76
N VAL A 159 13.48 7.90 2.43
CA VAL A 159 12.80 6.76 1.81
C VAL A 159 11.65 6.27 2.69
N PRO A 160 10.64 5.57 2.12
CA PRO A 160 9.63 4.88 2.91
C PRO A 160 10.25 3.89 3.90
N THR A 161 9.65 3.74 5.10
CA THR A 161 10.14 2.85 6.17
C THR A 161 10.01 1.37 5.87
N LEU A 162 9.25 1.00 4.85
CA LEU A 162 9.10 -0.38 4.38
C LEU A 162 10.45 -1.12 4.20
N PRO A 163 10.52 -2.44 4.47
CA PRO A 163 11.66 -3.26 4.08
C PRO A 163 11.97 -3.16 2.59
N ASP A 164 13.21 -3.37 2.21
CA ASP A 164 13.73 -3.11 0.85
C ASP A 164 12.88 -3.69 -0.28
N LYS A 165 12.47 -4.98 -0.16
CA LYS A 165 11.66 -5.63 -1.20
C LYS A 165 10.26 -5.04 -1.26
N ALA A 166 9.61 -4.86 -0.11
CA ALA A 166 8.28 -4.25 -0.04
C ALA A 166 8.30 -2.81 -0.56
N ARG A 167 9.34 -2.03 -0.21
CA ARG A 167 9.54 -0.67 -0.73
C ARG A 167 9.67 -0.65 -2.25
N LYS A 168 10.43 -1.58 -2.84
CA LYS A 168 10.56 -1.70 -4.28
C LYS A 168 9.24 -2.06 -4.97
N ILE A 169 8.40 -2.88 -4.31
CA ILE A 169 7.06 -3.21 -4.81
C ILE A 169 6.21 -1.94 -4.90
N VAL A 170 6.09 -1.18 -3.80
CA VAL A 170 5.23 0.02 -3.79
C VAL A 170 5.77 1.13 -4.68
N LEU A 171 7.09 1.34 -4.73
CA LEU A 171 7.72 2.30 -5.64
C LEU A 171 7.55 1.93 -7.10
N GLY A 172 7.57 0.63 -7.42
CA GLY A 172 7.43 0.15 -8.79
C GLY A 172 6.01 0.17 -9.34
N MET A 173 5.00 0.25 -8.46
CA MET A 173 3.60 0.29 -8.87
C MET A 173 3.00 1.70 -8.81
N ALA A 174 3.61 2.62 -8.09
CA ALA A 174 3.15 3.99 -7.99
C ALA A 174 3.37 4.75 -9.30
N ASP A 175 2.33 5.46 -9.76
CA ASP A 175 2.42 6.38 -10.90
C ASP A 175 3.13 7.66 -10.46
N MET A 176 3.03 8.02 -9.15
CA MET A 176 3.64 9.20 -8.54
C MET A 176 3.99 8.93 -7.07
#